data_0210aa17d3e9e9b97aa207eba43f9845
#
_entry.id   0210aa17d3e9e9b97aa207eba43f9845
#
_cell.length_a   1.000
_cell.length_b   1.000
_cell.length_c   1.000
_cell.angle_alpha   90.00
_cell.angle_beta   90.00
_cell.angle_gamma   90.00
#
_symmetry.space_group_name_H-M   'P 1'
#
loop_
_entity.id
_entity.type
_entity.pdbx_description
1 polymer ?
#
loop_
_entity_poly.entity_id
_entity_poly.type
_entity_poly.pdbx_seq_one_letter_code
_entity_poly.pdbx_strand_id
1 'polypeptide(L)'
;MKYMIKKNIDKQDRKMCNREIVVKKVLAAVAVSVALTGSAFAQAKIQVGCTATSDCASAMLAIDEGIFKKHGLEVEMTPIGINSNIPAAILSNSIQIGGPTSTVFLQAVDGGLDLVAIAGATVMSPVSNGNITAFVRNGITIKEPKDFVGKKVGAPGLNAFLHVLFVKWLVEKGVDPKGVNFVEVTFPTMADIIKSGGVDAVLTAEPLVTRMTNAGLGSVGARYAVELARTDPIIFYAASREWADKNAAAVKKFRDALAESAEIVNNDREKASNSIAKFTKQPIELVKATPPNRSEPALKPEQLAWWIEVMSSQKMLQSKLDTSKLVLK
;
A
#
# COMPACT_ATOMS: atom_id res chain seq x y z
N MET A 1 -41.87 -74.32 -37.79
CA MET A 1 -42.30 -72.97 -37.55
C MET A 1 -41.98 -72.48 -36.11
N LYS A 2 -42.16 -73.24 -35.08
CA LYS A 2 -41.87 -72.88 -33.64
C LYS A 2 -40.39 -72.61 -33.33
N TYR A 3 -39.44 -73.22 -34.03
CA TYR A 3 -38.01 -73.13 -33.76
C TYR A 3 -37.40 -71.77 -34.28
N MET A 4 -37.92 -71.20 -35.34
CA MET A 4 -37.47 -69.88 -35.85
C MET A 4 -37.94 -68.72 -35.01
N ILE A 5 -39.11 -68.82 -34.40
CA ILE A 5 -39.64 -67.72 -33.54
C ILE A 5 -38.82 -67.58 -32.24
N LYS A 6 -38.41 -68.77 -31.62
CA LYS A 6 -37.61 -68.76 -30.39
C LYS A 6 -36.23 -68.13 -30.59
N LYS A 7 -35.61 -68.36 -31.76
CA LYS A 7 -34.27 -67.85 -32.08
C LYS A 7 -34.24 -66.32 -32.35
N ASN A 8 -35.37 -65.77 -32.80
CA ASN A 8 -35.51 -64.33 -33.00
C ASN A 8 -35.76 -63.55 -31.70
N ILE A 9 -36.51 -64.12 -30.77
CA ILE A 9 -36.74 -63.53 -29.43
C ILE A 9 -35.44 -63.49 -28.63
N ASP A 10 -34.68 -64.59 -28.59
CA ASP A 10 -33.37 -64.61 -27.88
C ASP A 10 -32.36 -63.60 -28.45
N LYS A 11 -32.41 -63.29 -29.74
CA LYS A 11 -31.54 -62.31 -30.41
C LYS A 11 -31.94 -60.90 -30.12
N GLN A 12 -33.23 -60.65 -29.89
CA GLN A 12 -33.77 -59.34 -29.56
C GLN A 12 -33.54 -58.97 -28.11
N ASP A 13 -33.67 -59.92 -27.20
CA ASP A 13 -33.39 -59.75 -25.77
C ASP A 13 -31.90 -59.48 -25.49
N ARG A 14 -31.00 -60.21 -26.21
CA ARG A 14 -29.55 -59.93 -26.12
C ARG A 14 -29.17 -58.56 -26.64
N LYS A 15 -29.86 -58.05 -27.66
CA LYS A 15 -29.60 -56.68 -28.18
C LYS A 15 -30.12 -55.61 -27.22
N MET A 16 -31.22 -55.83 -26.53
CA MET A 16 -31.75 -54.92 -25.52
C MET A 16 -30.86 -54.87 -24.28
N CYS A 17 -30.45 -56.07 -23.77
CA CYS A 17 -29.54 -56.15 -22.63
C CYS A 17 -28.17 -55.46 -22.89
N ASN A 18 -27.59 -55.64 -24.07
CA ASN A 18 -26.34 -54.96 -24.44
C ASN A 18 -26.52 -53.42 -24.60
N ARG A 19 -27.70 -52.96 -25.04
CA ARG A 19 -27.98 -51.49 -25.11
C ARG A 19 -28.08 -50.87 -23.73
N GLU A 20 -28.74 -51.53 -22.77
CA GLU A 20 -28.81 -51.03 -21.39
C GLU A 20 -27.46 -50.97 -20.69
N ILE A 21 -26.57 -51.96 -20.92
CA ILE A 21 -25.22 -51.99 -20.36
C ILE A 21 -24.37 -50.87 -20.96
N VAL A 22 -24.48 -50.59 -22.26
CA VAL A 22 -23.76 -49.51 -22.94
C VAL A 22 -24.26 -48.12 -22.47
N VAL A 23 -25.58 -47.95 -22.34
CA VAL A 23 -26.17 -46.70 -21.83
C VAL A 23 -25.75 -46.43 -20.37
N LYS A 24 -25.75 -47.43 -19.49
CA LYS A 24 -25.30 -47.30 -18.11
C LYS A 24 -23.81 -46.99 -18.03
N LYS A 25 -22.96 -47.55 -18.88
CA LYS A 25 -21.51 -47.23 -18.94
C LYS A 25 -21.24 -45.84 -19.49
N VAL A 26 -22.01 -45.35 -20.47
CA VAL A 26 -21.90 -43.99 -21.03
C VAL A 26 -22.38 -42.96 -20.01
N LEU A 27 -23.49 -43.24 -19.30
CA LEU A 27 -23.98 -42.34 -18.23
C LEU A 27 -23.01 -42.27 -17.03
N ALA A 28 -22.36 -43.39 -16.66
CA ALA A 28 -21.34 -43.39 -15.63
C ALA A 28 -20.07 -42.65 -16.05
N ALA A 29 -19.66 -42.70 -17.33
CA ALA A 29 -18.51 -41.96 -17.85
C ALA A 29 -18.77 -40.44 -17.94
N VAL A 30 -20.01 -40.03 -18.26
CA VAL A 30 -20.41 -38.61 -18.28
C VAL A 30 -20.51 -38.02 -16.87
N ALA A 31 -20.98 -38.80 -15.88
CA ALA A 31 -21.05 -38.38 -14.48
C ALA A 31 -19.67 -38.15 -13.86
N VAL A 32 -18.67 -38.95 -14.23
CA VAL A 32 -17.27 -38.78 -13.76
C VAL A 32 -16.58 -37.57 -14.42
N SER A 33 -16.95 -37.22 -15.65
CA SER A 33 -16.36 -36.04 -16.34
C SER A 33 -16.87 -34.71 -15.81
N VAL A 34 -18.06 -34.65 -15.20
CA VAL A 34 -18.62 -33.40 -14.61
C VAL A 34 -18.09 -33.13 -13.21
N ALA A 35 -17.54 -34.14 -12.50
CA ALA A 35 -16.98 -33.99 -11.16
C ALA A 35 -15.55 -33.42 -11.15
N LEU A 36 -14.89 -33.27 -12.31
CA LEU A 36 -13.53 -32.73 -12.46
C LEU A 36 -13.48 -31.30 -13.00
N THR A 37 -14.61 -30.68 -13.28
CA THR A 37 -14.66 -29.22 -13.39
C THR A 37 -14.65 -28.66 -11.98
N GLY A 38 -13.50 -28.78 -11.31
CA GLY A 38 -13.19 -27.97 -10.13
C GLY A 38 -13.52 -26.55 -10.52
N SER A 39 -14.47 -25.93 -9.82
CA SER A 39 -14.77 -24.53 -9.94
C SER A 39 -13.43 -23.79 -9.81
N ALA A 40 -12.83 -23.43 -10.92
CA ALA A 40 -11.88 -22.35 -10.96
C ALA A 40 -12.71 -21.14 -10.48
N PHE A 41 -12.85 -20.99 -9.17
CA PHE A 41 -13.23 -19.72 -8.61
C PHE A 41 -12.22 -18.74 -9.22
N ALA A 42 -12.68 -17.95 -10.17
CA ALA A 42 -11.91 -16.83 -10.65
C ALA A 42 -11.53 -16.07 -9.38
N GLN A 43 -10.26 -16.20 -9.00
CA GLN A 43 -9.74 -15.58 -7.78
C GLN A 43 -9.96 -14.09 -7.95
N ALA A 44 -10.83 -13.50 -7.12
CA ALA A 44 -11.19 -12.10 -7.25
C ALA A 44 -9.88 -11.31 -7.20
N LYS A 45 -9.69 -10.47 -8.21
CA LYS A 45 -8.52 -9.62 -8.35
C LYS A 45 -8.44 -8.65 -7.18
N ILE A 46 -7.33 -8.66 -6.47
CA ILE A 46 -7.08 -7.77 -5.33
C ILE A 46 -6.49 -6.47 -5.87
N GLN A 47 -7.19 -5.36 -5.67
CA GLN A 47 -6.66 -4.03 -5.96
C GLN A 47 -5.92 -3.51 -4.73
N VAL A 48 -4.63 -3.18 -4.89
CA VAL A 48 -3.80 -2.57 -3.84
C VAL A 48 -3.63 -1.09 -4.15
N GLY A 49 -4.13 -0.21 -3.30
CA GLY A 49 -4.03 1.24 -3.48
C GLY A 49 -2.83 1.85 -2.74
N CYS A 50 -1.94 2.52 -3.47
CA CYS A 50 -0.79 3.24 -2.89
C CYS A 50 -0.58 4.59 -3.57
N THR A 51 0.02 5.52 -2.85
CA THR A 51 0.54 6.77 -3.45
C THR A 51 1.74 6.48 -4.35
N ALA A 52 2.01 7.40 -5.29
CA ALA A 52 3.12 7.25 -6.24
C ALA A 52 4.49 7.58 -5.59
N THR A 53 4.81 6.86 -4.52
CA THR A 53 6.09 6.91 -3.78
C THR A 53 6.72 5.52 -3.72
N SER A 54 7.94 5.40 -3.21
CA SER A 54 8.63 4.12 -3.05
C SER A 54 8.14 3.30 -1.85
N ASP A 55 7.15 3.77 -1.10
CA ASP A 55 6.79 3.16 0.18
C ASP A 55 6.10 1.79 0.06
N CYS A 56 5.45 1.54 -1.09
CA CYS A 56 4.86 0.22 -1.39
C CYS A 56 5.78 -0.65 -2.29
N ALA A 57 7.09 -0.45 -2.25
CA ALA A 57 8.04 -1.12 -3.16
C ALA A 57 7.92 -2.66 -3.14
N SER A 58 7.67 -3.27 -1.97
CA SER A 58 7.48 -4.71 -1.86
C SER A 58 6.26 -5.21 -2.66
N ALA A 59 5.13 -4.50 -2.60
CA ALA A 59 3.97 -4.87 -3.42
C ALA A 59 4.20 -4.62 -4.92
N MET A 60 4.87 -3.51 -5.28
CA MET A 60 5.23 -3.19 -6.66
C MET A 60 6.10 -4.29 -7.27
N LEU A 61 7.16 -4.69 -6.57
CA LEU A 61 8.08 -5.74 -7.01
C LEU A 61 7.38 -7.11 -7.04
N ALA A 62 6.55 -7.42 -6.05
CA ALA A 62 5.79 -8.67 -6.02
C ALA A 62 4.84 -8.83 -7.22
N ILE A 63 4.30 -7.73 -7.74
CA ILE A 63 3.50 -7.72 -8.97
C ILE A 63 4.41 -7.95 -10.18
N ASP A 64 5.49 -7.18 -10.31
CA ASP A 64 6.37 -7.21 -11.48
C ASP A 64 7.10 -8.54 -11.66
N GLU A 65 7.61 -9.13 -10.58
CA GLU A 65 8.31 -10.41 -10.58
C GLU A 65 7.35 -11.62 -10.50
N GLY A 66 6.04 -11.38 -10.50
CA GLY A 66 5.03 -12.43 -10.45
C GLY A 66 4.96 -13.19 -9.12
N ILE A 67 5.51 -12.64 -8.03
CA ILE A 67 5.55 -13.29 -6.72
C ILE A 67 4.14 -13.50 -6.18
N PHE A 68 3.22 -12.53 -6.33
CA PHE A 68 1.83 -12.72 -5.94
C PHE A 68 1.18 -13.88 -6.70
N LYS A 69 1.43 -14.02 -8.00
CA LYS A 69 0.92 -15.15 -8.80
C LYS A 69 1.49 -16.49 -8.34
N LYS A 70 2.79 -16.54 -8.00
CA LYS A 70 3.44 -17.72 -7.39
C LYS A 70 2.75 -18.15 -6.09
N HIS A 71 2.29 -17.19 -5.28
CA HIS A 71 1.51 -17.44 -4.06
C HIS A 71 0.01 -17.64 -4.34
N GLY A 72 -0.41 -17.70 -5.61
CA GLY A 72 -1.80 -17.90 -6.02
C GLY A 72 -2.70 -16.72 -5.70
N LEU A 73 -2.21 -15.49 -5.90
CA LEU A 73 -2.96 -14.24 -5.82
C LEU A 73 -2.90 -13.50 -7.16
N GLU A 74 -4.02 -12.95 -7.59
CA GLU A 74 -4.09 -11.96 -8.67
C GLU A 74 -4.14 -10.58 -8.03
N VAL A 75 -3.07 -9.80 -8.17
CA VAL A 75 -2.94 -8.47 -7.53
C VAL A 75 -2.61 -7.41 -8.58
N GLU A 76 -3.30 -6.29 -8.51
CA GLU A 76 -2.99 -5.08 -9.27
C GLU A 76 -2.79 -3.87 -8.35
N MET A 77 -1.96 -2.94 -8.81
CA MET A 77 -1.72 -1.70 -8.11
C MET A 77 -2.60 -0.57 -8.68
N THR A 78 -3.32 0.11 -7.80
CA THR A 78 -4.12 1.30 -8.11
C THR A 78 -3.42 2.53 -7.54
N PRO A 79 -2.99 3.49 -8.39
CA PRO A 79 -2.39 4.72 -7.89
C PRO A 79 -3.44 5.61 -7.22
N ILE A 80 -3.14 6.05 -5.99
CA ILE A 80 -3.96 6.98 -5.22
C ILE A 80 -3.24 8.33 -5.15
N GLY A 81 -3.90 9.40 -5.56
CA GLY A 81 -3.28 10.72 -5.65
C GLY A 81 -2.93 11.35 -4.30
N ILE A 82 -3.76 11.14 -3.28
CA ILE A 82 -3.61 11.68 -1.92
C ILE A 82 -3.81 10.55 -0.92
N ASN A 83 -2.88 10.37 0.02
CA ASN A 83 -2.89 9.25 0.96
C ASN A 83 -4.15 9.23 1.85
N SER A 84 -4.67 10.39 2.26
CA SER A 84 -5.89 10.50 3.05
C SER A 84 -7.16 9.93 2.38
N ASN A 85 -7.14 9.69 1.07
CA ASN A 85 -8.26 9.06 0.35
C ASN A 85 -8.24 7.53 0.43
N ILE A 86 -7.14 6.92 0.90
CA ILE A 86 -7.01 5.46 0.95
C ILE A 86 -8.06 4.80 1.86
N PRO A 87 -8.34 5.28 3.08
CA PRO A 87 -9.39 4.68 3.93
C PRO A 87 -10.77 4.65 3.24
N ALA A 88 -11.16 5.75 2.61
CA ALA A 88 -12.43 5.83 1.88
C ALA A 88 -12.47 4.85 0.68
N ALA A 89 -11.35 4.71 -0.04
CA ALA A 89 -11.24 3.77 -1.17
C ALA A 89 -11.33 2.29 -0.70
N ILE A 90 -10.81 1.96 0.48
CA ILE A 90 -10.98 0.62 1.10
C ILE A 90 -12.45 0.38 1.45
N LEU A 91 -13.10 1.33 2.12
CA LEU A 91 -14.49 1.16 2.57
C LEU A 91 -15.49 1.10 1.41
N SER A 92 -15.23 1.84 0.32
CA SER A 92 -16.05 1.75 -0.89
C SER A 92 -15.77 0.49 -1.72
N ASN A 93 -14.82 -0.35 -1.28
CA ASN A 93 -14.33 -1.53 -1.99
C ASN A 93 -13.76 -1.24 -3.40
N SER A 94 -13.39 0.04 -3.67
CA SER A 94 -12.66 0.41 -4.88
C SER A 94 -11.25 -0.20 -4.90
N ILE A 95 -10.67 -0.40 -3.71
CA ILE A 95 -9.49 -1.20 -3.44
C ILE A 95 -9.78 -2.12 -2.26
N GLN A 96 -9.20 -3.32 -2.24
CA GLN A 96 -9.37 -4.27 -1.13
C GLN A 96 -8.30 -4.05 -0.06
N ILE A 97 -7.10 -3.67 -0.48
CA ILE A 97 -5.95 -3.41 0.38
C ILE A 97 -5.43 -2.01 0.04
N GLY A 98 -5.10 -1.22 1.04
CA GLY A 98 -4.50 0.09 0.85
C GLY A 98 -3.21 0.23 1.63
N GLY A 99 -2.33 1.14 1.17
CA GLY A 99 -1.11 1.55 1.87
C GLY A 99 -1.28 2.94 2.52
N PRO A 100 -2.14 3.11 3.54
CA PRO A 100 -2.22 4.38 4.26
C PRO A 100 -0.94 4.62 5.07
N THR A 101 -0.59 5.87 5.28
CA THR A 101 0.40 6.20 6.29
C THR A 101 -0.13 5.88 7.69
N SER A 102 0.78 5.64 8.64
CA SER A 102 0.41 5.35 10.02
C SER A 102 -0.57 6.40 10.59
N THR A 103 -0.35 7.67 10.29
CA THR A 103 -1.19 8.77 10.79
C THR A 103 -2.58 8.78 10.14
N VAL A 104 -2.68 8.55 8.84
CA VAL A 104 -3.97 8.49 8.12
C VAL A 104 -4.80 7.28 8.59
N PHE A 105 -4.16 6.13 8.79
CA PHE A 105 -4.83 4.96 9.32
C PHE A 105 -5.38 5.20 10.73
N LEU A 106 -4.55 5.74 11.64
CA LEU A 106 -4.96 6.00 13.02
C LEU A 106 -6.11 7.00 13.09
N GLN A 107 -6.09 8.07 12.28
CA GLN A 107 -7.22 9.00 12.19
C GLN A 107 -8.49 8.34 11.66
N ALA A 108 -8.36 7.49 10.65
CA ALA A 108 -9.51 6.79 10.08
C ALA A 108 -10.17 5.88 11.12
N VAL A 109 -9.38 5.11 11.87
CA VAL A 109 -9.90 4.25 12.96
C VAL A 109 -10.46 5.07 14.11
N ASP A 110 -9.81 6.15 14.51
CA ASP A 110 -10.31 7.07 15.55
C ASP A 110 -11.64 7.72 15.15
N GLY A 111 -11.81 7.99 13.85
CA GLY A 111 -13.07 8.43 13.23
C GLY A 111 -14.14 7.35 13.10
N GLY A 112 -13.90 6.14 13.60
CA GLY A 112 -14.88 5.04 13.64
C GLY A 112 -14.85 4.11 12.43
N LEU A 113 -13.85 4.22 11.54
CA LEU A 113 -13.73 3.29 10.40
C LEU A 113 -13.15 1.94 10.85
N ASP A 114 -13.83 0.84 10.54
CA ASP A 114 -13.41 -0.51 10.94
C ASP A 114 -12.32 -1.05 9.99
N LEU A 115 -11.13 -0.49 10.13
CA LEU A 115 -9.93 -0.88 9.40
C LEU A 115 -9.00 -1.69 10.30
N VAL A 116 -8.21 -2.57 9.68
CA VAL A 116 -7.16 -3.34 10.34
C VAL A 116 -5.89 -3.36 9.48
N ALA A 117 -4.74 -3.16 10.10
CA ALA A 117 -3.45 -3.35 9.45
C ALA A 117 -3.17 -4.84 9.28
N ILE A 118 -2.87 -5.26 8.05
CA ILE A 118 -2.70 -6.67 7.70
C ILE A 118 -1.24 -7.07 7.46
N ALA A 119 -0.38 -6.13 7.08
CA ALA A 119 1.06 -6.37 6.88
C ALA A 119 1.82 -5.05 6.96
N GLY A 120 3.10 -5.08 7.32
CA GLY A 120 4.00 -3.94 7.20
C GLY A 120 4.39 -3.65 5.74
N ALA A 121 4.88 -2.45 5.49
CA ALA A 121 5.41 -2.04 4.18
C ALA A 121 6.73 -1.31 4.32
N THR A 122 6.74 -0.09 4.84
CA THR A 122 7.94 0.75 4.94
C THR A 122 8.08 1.34 6.33
N VAL A 123 9.31 1.33 6.84
CA VAL A 123 9.68 1.93 8.12
C VAL A 123 10.68 3.07 7.92
N MET A 124 10.67 4.03 8.82
CA MET A 124 11.72 5.03 8.93
C MET A 124 13.05 4.34 9.24
N SER A 125 14.13 4.86 8.69
CA SER A 125 15.48 4.40 8.95
C SER A 125 16.45 5.57 8.92
N PRO A 126 17.65 5.47 9.51
CA PRO A 126 18.64 6.54 9.43
C PRO A 126 18.95 6.97 8.00
N VAL A 127 18.92 6.03 7.05
CA VAL A 127 19.16 6.30 5.63
C VAL A 127 17.95 6.99 4.98
N SER A 128 16.76 6.42 5.11
CA SER A 128 15.55 6.96 4.45
C SER A 128 15.03 8.25 5.08
N ASN A 129 15.33 8.51 6.37
CA ASN A 129 14.97 9.77 7.01
C ASN A 129 15.61 10.98 6.30
N GLY A 130 16.80 10.80 5.70
CA GLY A 130 17.42 11.82 4.86
C GLY A 130 16.64 12.19 3.62
N ASN A 131 15.73 11.33 3.16
CA ASN A 131 14.88 11.58 2.00
C ASN A 131 13.73 12.54 2.29
N ILE A 132 13.39 12.76 3.57
CA ILE A 132 12.23 13.56 4.02
C ILE A 132 12.70 14.96 4.40
N THR A 133 12.19 15.97 3.71
CA THR A 133 12.65 17.35 3.89
C THR A 133 11.51 18.36 3.81
N ALA A 134 11.75 19.55 4.36
CA ALA A 134 11.07 20.77 3.96
C ALA A 134 11.91 21.45 2.86
N PHE A 135 11.40 21.44 1.63
CA PHE A 135 12.03 22.09 0.48
C PHE A 135 11.51 23.53 0.37
N VAL A 136 12.42 24.50 0.29
CA VAL A 136 12.13 25.93 0.35
C VAL A 136 12.40 26.56 -1.01
N ARG A 137 11.47 27.38 -1.51
CA ARG A 137 11.61 28.06 -2.81
C ARG A 137 12.72 29.11 -2.80
N ASN A 138 13.21 29.45 -3.96
CA ASN A 138 14.13 30.57 -4.13
C ASN A 138 13.54 31.88 -3.56
N GLY A 139 14.39 32.72 -2.98
CA GLY A 139 14.01 34.00 -2.38
C GLY A 139 13.46 33.88 -0.94
N ILE A 140 13.31 32.69 -0.41
CA ILE A 140 12.98 32.44 1.00
C ILE A 140 14.20 31.86 1.71
N THR A 141 14.52 32.41 2.87
CA THR A 141 15.62 31.92 3.72
C THR A 141 15.05 31.27 4.97
N ILE A 142 15.42 30.05 5.22
CA ILE A 142 15.15 29.29 6.45
C ILE A 142 16.50 28.86 7.01
N LYS A 143 16.86 29.35 8.19
CA LYS A 143 18.09 28.97 8.92
C LYS A 143 17.80 28.17 10.16
N GLU A 144 16.65 28.38 10.75
CA GLU A 144 16.21 27.72 11.97
C GLU A 144 14.69 27.45 11.96
N PRO A 145 14.19 26.56 12.83
CA PRO A 145 12.79 26.16 12.83
C PRO A 145 11.79 27.30 12.96
N LYS A 146 12.12 28.35 13.71
CA LYS A 146 11.25 29.53 13.89
C LYS A 146 11.03 30.34 12.61
N ASP A 147 11.90 30.22 11.61
CA ASP A 147 11.77 30.92 10.35
C ASP A 147 10.59 30.42 9.50
N PHE A 148 10.01 29.27 9.86
CA PHE A 148 8.76 28.77 9.27
C PHE A 148 7.51 29.52 9.78
N VAL A 149 7.60 30.26 10.89
CA VAL A 149 6.47 31.07 11.40
C VAL A 149 6.09 32.13 10.36
N GLY A 150 4.80 32.20 10.04
CA GLY A 150 4.26 33.09 9.01
C GLY A 150 4.42 32.55 7.57
N LYS A 151 5.18 31.49 7.34
CA LYS A 151 5.35 30.90 6.01
C LYS A 151 4.17 30.06 5.60
N LYS A 152 3.91 30.02 4.29
CA LYS A 152 2.93 29.13 3.68
C LYS A 152 3.62 27.82 3.28
N VAL A 153 3.28 26.73 3.96
CA VAL A 153 3.93 25.42 3.80
C VAL A 153 2.96 24.41 3.21
N GLY A 154 3.28 23.88 2.04
CA GLY A 154 2.50 22.84 1.37
C GLY A 154 2.83 21.46 1.92
N ALA A 155 1.80 20.64 2.18
CA ALA A 155 1.95 19.26 2.61
C ALA A 155 1.10 18.32 1.74
N PRO A 156 1.57 17.08 1.44
CA PRO A 156 0.82 16.12 0.62
C PRO A 156 -0.27 15.40 1.43
N GLY A 157 -1.16 16.16 2.03
CA GLY A 157 -2.20 15.76 2.96
C GLY A 157 -2.00 16.41 4.32
N LEU A 158 -2.96 17.25 4.71
CA LEU A 158 -2.99 17.77 6.07
C LEU A 158 -3.28 16.62 7.04
N ASN A 159 -2.58 16.62 8.17
CA ASN A 159 -2.61 15.55 9.16
C ASN A 159 -2.08 14.18 8.68
N ALA A 160 -1.55 14.10 7.45
CA ALA A 160 -0.82 12.94 6.98
C ALA A 160 0.63 12.93 7.50
N PHE A 161 1.35 11.86 7.25
CA PHE A 161 2.67 11.54 7.81
C PHE A 161 3.67 12.72 7.80
N LEU A 162 3.92 13.33 6.64
CA LEU A 162 4.92 14.41 6.53
C LEU A 162 4.51 15.63 7.34
N HIS A 163 3.23 15.97 7.38
CA HIS A 163 2.71 17.09 8.16
C HIS A 163 2.81 16.82 9.67
N VAL A 164 2.34 15.67 10.14
CA VAL A 164 2.40 15.28 11.56
C VAL A 164 3.85 15.25 12.06
N LEU A 165 4.75 14.70 11.26
CA LEU A 165 6.17 14.60 11.59
C LEU A 165 6.82 15.99 11.66
N PHE A 166 6.50 16.89 10.73
CA PHE A 166 7.00 18.26 10.72
C PHE A 166 6.47 19.08 11.90
N VAL A 167 5.20 18.95 12.22
CA VAL A 167 4.60 19.59 13.41
C VAL A 167 5.27 19.08 14.69
N LYS A 168 5.51 17.76 14.80
CA LYS A 168 6.26 17.17 15.93
C LYS A 168 7.64 17.78 16.06
N TRP A 169 8.37 17.90 14.96
CA TRP A 169 9.70 18.53 14.93
C TRP A 169 9.67 20.01 15.37
N LEU A 170 8.71 20.80 14.85
CA LEU A 170 8.55 22.19 15.27
C LEU A 170 8.34 22.29 16.79
N VAL A 171 7.44 21.47 17.35
CA VAL A 171 7.15 21.45 18.79
C VAL A 171 8.41 21.09 19.60
N GLU A 172 9.18 20.11 19.18
CA GLU A 172 10.44 19.73 19.84
C GLU A 172 11.50 20.84 19.79
N LYS A 173 11.43 21.69 18.77
CA LYS A 173 12.28 22.88 18.64
C LYS A 173 11.71 24.12 19.33
N GLY A 174 10.62 23.99 20.09
CA GLY A 174 9.99 25.10 20.81
C GLY A 174 9.21 26.07 19.93
N VAL A 175 8.83 25.68 18.72
CA VAL A 175 8.06 26.51 17.77
C VAL A 175 6.59 26.09 17.80
N ASP A 176 5.69 27.06 18.02
CA ASP A 176 4.25 26.81 17.91
C ASP A 176 3.85 26.60 16.43
N PRO A 177 3.39 25.41 16.05
CA PRO A 177 3.00 25.14 14.68
C PRO A 177 1.80 25.94 14.19
N LYS A 178 0.99 26.52 15.08
CA LYS A 178 -0.12 27.41 14.72
C LYS A 178 0.35 28.68 14.01
N GLY A 179 1.61 29.05 14.18
CA GLY A 179 2.23 30.16 13.45
C GLY A 179 2.58 29.85 12.00
N VAL A 180 2.43 28.59 11.54
CA VAL A 180 2.73 28.16 10.16
C VAL A 180 1.43 28.00 9.38
N ASN A 181 1.38 28.54 8.15
CA ASN A 181 0.19 28.44 7.29
C ASN A 181 0.26 27.17 6.44
N PHE A 182 -0.27 26.06 6.93
CA PHE A 182 -0.29 24.81 6.18
C PHE A 182 -1.39 24.79 5.11
N VAL A 183 -1.05 24.28 3.92
CA VAL A 183 -1.98 24.06 2.79
C VAL A 183 -1.73 22.69 2.19
N GLU A 184 -2.77 22.08 1.62
CA GLU A 184 -2.62 20.80 0.94
C GLU A 184 -2.09 21.00 -0.48
N VAL A 185 -1.03 20.26 -0.83
CA VAL A 185 -0.37 20.28 -2.15
C VAL A 185 0.04 18.87 -2.51
N THR A 186 -0.51 18.32 -3.59
CA THR A 186 -0.19 16.96 -4.03
C THR A 186 1.24 16.84 -4.57
N PHE A 187 1.88 15.68 -4.44
CA PHE A 187 3.23 15.47 -4.95
C PHE A 187 3.42 15.87 -6.42
N PRO A 188 2.51 15.53 -7.35
CA PRO A 188 2.66 15.93 -8.75
C PRO A 188 2.71 17.44 -8.98
N THR A 189 2.03 18.23 -8.14
CA THR A 189 1.91 19.69 -8.30
C THR A 189 2.96 20.49 -7.52
N MET A 190 3.78 19.84 -6.69
CA MET A 190 4.74 20.53 -5.80
C MET A 190 5.76 21.39 -6.55
N ALA A 191 6.30 20.91 -7.66
CA ALA A 191 7.27 21.68 -8.44
C ALA A 191 6.65 22.95 -9.01
N ASP A 192 5.43 22.88 -9.52
CA ASP A 192 4.76 24.00 -10.15
C ASP A 192 4.33 25.05 -9.11
N ILE A 193 3.84 24.62 -7.94
CA ILE A 193 3.42 25.54 -6.88
C ILE A 193 4.62 26.26 -6.24
N ILE A 194 5.79 25.58 -6.10
CA ILE A 194 7.06 26.19 -5.68
C ILE A 194 7.54 27.19 -6.72
N LYS A 195 7.53 26.81 -8.01
CA LYS A 195 7.94 27.68 -9.11
C LYS A 195 7.10 28.94 -9.22
N SER A 196 5.79 28.83 -9.04
CA SER A 196 4.87 29.98 -9.10
C SER A 196 4.89 30.86 -7.84
N GLY A 197 5.56 30.44 -6.77
CA GLY A 197 5.52 31.14 -5.48
C GLY A 197 4.19 30.99 -4.72
N GLY A 198 3.37 30.00 -5.10
CA GLY A 198 2.10 29.73 -4.44
C GLY A 198 2.24 29.26 -3.00
N VAL A 199 3.41 28.72 -2.64
CA VAL A 199 3.85 28.40 -1.27
C VAL A 199 5.31 28.79 -1.07
N ASP A 200 5.73 28.96 0.18
CA ASP A 200 7.12 29.27 0.55
C ASP A 200 7.98 28.03 0.67
N ALA A 201 7.37 26.93 1.09
CA ALA A 201 8.03 25.63 1.22
C ALA A 201 7.03 24.50 0.96
N VAL A 202 7.54 23.29 0.70
CA VAL A 202 6.75 22.04 0.66
C VAL A 202 7.40 20.98 1.52
N LEU A 203 6.58 20.23 2.24
CA LEU A 203 7.00 19.00 2.91
C LEU A 203 6.98 17.88 1.89
N THR A 204 8.14 17.32 1.60
CA THR A 204 8.32 16.41 0.49
C THR A 204 9.38 15.36 0.78
N ALA A 205 9.55 14.44 -0.14
CA ALA A 205 10.56 13.39 -0.06
C ALA A 205 11.23 13.18 -1.42
N GLU A 206 12.34 12.44 -1.40
CA GLU A 206 12.94 11.97 -2.64
C GLU A 206 11.96 11.06 -3.43
N PRO A 207 12.02 11.05 -4.76
CA PRO A 207 12.98 11.76 -5.63
C PRO A 207 12.60 13.20 -6.01
N LEU A 208 11.53 13.74 -5.45
CA LEU A 208 11.07 15.10 -5.78
C LEU A 208 12.04 16.19 -5.32
N VAL A 209 12.71 16.00 -4.19
CA VAL A 209 13.72 16.93 -3.68
C VAL A 209 14.83 17.14 -4.71
N THR A 210 15.44 16.04 -5.17
CA THR A 210 16.47 16.08 -6.22
C THR A 210 15.95 16.69 -7.52
N ARG A 211 14.75 16.33 -7.95
CA ARG A 211 14.12 16.89 -9.15
C ARG A 211 13.95 18.41 -9.06
N MET A 212 13.43 18.92 -7.96
CA MET A 212 13.22 20.35 -7.77
C MET A 212 14.54 21.11 -7.61
N THR A 213 15.54 20.50 -6.95
CA THR A 213 16.89 21.06 -6.83
C THR A 213 17.56 21.19 -8.20
N ASN A 214 17.54 20.12 -9.01
CA ASN A 214 18.12 20.11 -10.36
C ASN A 214 17.42 21.10 -11.32
N ALA A 215 16.13 21.35 -11.08
CA ALA A 215 15.38 22.38 -11.81
C ALA A 215 15.63 23.82 -11.29
N GLY A 216 16.49 24.00 -10.29
CA GLY A 216 16.83 25.31 -9.73
C GLY A 216 15.66 26.00 -9.02
N LEU A 217 14.70 25.28 -8.49
CA LEU A 217 13.48 25.85 -7.90
C LEU A 217 13.67 26.31 -6.45
N GLY A 218 14.71 25.85 -5.76
CA GLY A 218 14.97 26.15 -4.37
C GLY A 218 16.00 25.20 -3.77
N SER A 219 15.95 25.04 -2.46
CA SER A 219 16.87 24.20 -1.69
C SER A 219 16.20 23.54 -0.49
N VAL A 220 16.89 22.57 0.11
CA VAL A 220 16.45 21.95 1.37
C VAL A 220 16.61 22.96 2.51
N GLY A 221 15.50 23.29 3.18
CA GLY A 221 15.49 24.17 4.36
C GLY A 221 15.61 23.42 5.68
N ALA A 222 15.05 22.19 5.76
CA ALA A 222 15.16 21.35 6.95
C ALA A 222 15.09 19.87 6.62
N ARG A 223 15.89 19.04 7.33
CA ARG A 223 15.86 17.57 7.32
C ARG A 223 15.24 17.04 8.61
N TYR A 224 14.01 17.45 8.87
CA TYR A 224 13.33 17.26 10.14
C TYR A 224 13.18 15.78 10.56
N ALA A 225 13.05 14.86 9.62
CA ALA A 225 12.97 13.44 9.94
C ALA A 225 14.31 12.86 10.44
N VAL A 226 15.46 13.37 9.94
CA VAL A 226 16.78 13.00 10.44
C VAL A 226 16.95 13.41 11.89
N GLU A 227 16.50 14.62 12.24
CA GLU A 227 16.61 15.15 13.58
C GLU A 227 15.73 14.43 14.61
N LEU A 228 14.59 13.89 14.18
CA LEU A 228 13.74 13.06 15.02
C LEU A 228 14.28 11.64 15.23
N ALA A 229 15.15 11.16 14.34
CA ALA A 229 15.89 9.89 14.43
C ALA A 229 15.01 8.65 14.71
N ARG A 230 13.82 8.57 14.10
CA ARG A 230 12.83 7.51 14.35
C ARG A 230 12.99 6.33 13.40
N THR A 231 12.42 5.16 13.84
CA THR A 231 12.38 3.91 13.05
C THR A 231 10.96 3.31 13.00
N ASP A 232 9.95 4.10 13.29
CA ASP A 232 8.55 3.66 13.31
C ASP A 232 7.99 3.44 11.89
N PRO A 233 6.89 2.67 11.72
CA PRO A 233 6.27 2.46 10.43
C PRO A 233 5.84 3.77 9.76
N ILE A 234 6.17 3.94 8.49
CA ILE A 234 5.67 5.04 7.64
C ILE A 234 4.34 4.63 7.03
N ILE A 235 4.36 3.52 6.30
CA ILE A 235 3.22 2.91 5.62
C ILE A 235 3.15 1.43 6.01
N PHE A 236 1.94 0.92 6.06
CA PHE A 236 1.64 -0.50 6.14
C PHE A 236 0.38 -0.81 5.32
N TYR A 237 0.16 -2.07 4.99
CA TYR A 237 -1.02 -2.48 4.27
C TYR A 237 -2.18 -2.66 5.23
N ALA A 238 -3.34 -2.08 4.88
CA ALA A 238 -4.57 -2.17 5.64
C ALA A 238 -5.74 -2.58 4.74
N ALA A 239 -6.74 -3.18 5.35
CA ALA A 239 -8.00 -3.55 4.72
C ALA A 239 -9.17 -3.22 5.67
N SER A 240 -10.42 -3.31 5.21
CA SER A 240 -11.54 -3.37 6.14
C SER A 240 -11.45 -4.68 6.93
N ARG A 241 -11.81 -4.64 8.21
CA ARG A 241 -11.80 -5.85 9.05
C ARG A 241 -12.68 -6.94 8.45
N GLU A 242 -13.87 -6.56 8.00
CA GLU A 242 -14.79 -7.47 7.34
C GLU A 242 -14.16 -8.21 6.15
N TRP A 243 -13.45 -7.46 5.27
CA TRP A 243 -12.77 -8.08 4.14
C TRP A 243 -11.64 -9.00 4.58
N ALA A 244 -10.83 -8.57 5.54
CA ALA A 244 -9.70 -9.34 6.06
C ALA A 244 -10.16 -10.66 6.68
N ASP A 245 -11.23 -10.63 7.49
CA ASP A 245 -11.79 -11.82 8.14
C ASP A 245 -12.39 -12.81 7.12
N LYS A 246 -13.12 -12.30 6.11
CA LYS A 246 -13.66 -13.12 5.04
C LYS A 246 -12.60 -13.70 4.10
N ASN A 247 -11.42 -13.08 4.03
CA ASN A 247 -10.35 -13.43 3.10
C ASN A 247 -9.03 -13.81 3.83
N ALA A 248 -9.11 -14.42 5.02
CA ALA A 248 -7.95 -14.75 5.84
C ALA A 248 -6.86 -15.53 5.09
N ALA A 249 -7.25 -16.48 4.23
CA ALA A 249 -6.31 -17.21 3.38
C ALA A 249 -5.58 -16.32 2.36
N ALA A 250 -6.27 -15.32 1.78
CA ALA A 250 -5.66 -14.36 0.87
C ALA A 250 -4.73 -13.41 1.61
N VAL A 251 -5.11 -12.95 2.81
CA VAL A 251 -4.25 -12.13 3.68
C VAL A 251 -2.96 -12.88 4.03
N LYS A 252 -3.04 -14.17 4.39
CA LYS A 252 -1.83 -14.99 4.65
C LYS A 252 -0.93 -15.04 3.43
N LYS A 253 -1.46 -15.39 2.27
CA LYS A 253 -0.70 -15.44 1.00
C LYS A 253 -0.10 -14.08 0.64
N PHE A 254 -0.82 -13.00 0.89
CA PHE A 254 -0.34 -11.63 0.66
C PHE A 254 0.87 -11.32 1.56
N ARG A 255 0.80 -11.67 2.85
CA ARG A 255 1.93 -11.55 3.79
C ARG A 255 3.14 -12.36 3.35
N ASP A 256 2.93 -13.62 2.95
CA ASP A 256 4.00 -14.53 2.52
C ASP A 256 4.70 -13.95 1.25
N ALA A 257 3.93 -13.44 0.29
CA ALA A 257 4.45 -12.81 -0.92
C ALA A 257 5.22 -11.51 -0.62
N LEU A 258 4.71 -10.69 0.31
CA LEU A 258 5.40 -9.48 0.74
C LEU A 258 6.73 -9.79 1.45
N ALA A 259 6.78 -10.85 2.29
CA ALA A 259 8.00 -11.26 2.95
C ALA A 259 9.08 -11.65 1.93
N GLU A 260 8.72 -12.46 0.91
CA GLU A 260 9.63 -12.84 -0.18
C GLU A 260 10.10 -11.61 -0.97
N SER A 261 9.20 -10.71 -1.33
CA SER A 261 9.54 -9.53 -2.13
C SER A 261 10.33 -8.48 -1.35
N ALA A 262 10.09 -8.32 -0.05
CA ALA A 262 10.83 -7.40 0.80
C ALA A 262 12.32 -7.74 0.89
N GLU A 263 12.67 -9.04 0.92
CA GLU A 263 14.06 -9.48 0.83
C GLU A 263 14.72 -9.00 -0.46
N ILE A 264 14.01 -9.09 -1.60
CA ILE A 264 14.53 -8.61 -2.88
C ILE A 264 14.64 -7.08 -2.88
N VAL A 265 13.60 -6.37 -2.43
CA VAL A 265 13.62 -4.89 -2.35
C VAL A 265 14.81 -4.39 -1.53
N ASN A 266 15.09 -5.05 -0.41
CA ASN A 266 16.15 -4.63 0.50
C ASN A 266 17.57 -4.99 0.01
N ASN A 267 17.73 -6.00 -0.84
CA ASN A 267 19.04 -6.55 -1.25
C ASN A 267 19.35 -6.38 -2.74
N ASP A 268 18.34 -6.18 -3.60
CA ASP A 268 18.50 -5.96 -5.05
C ASP A 268 17.95 -4.59 -5.45
N ARG A 269 18.83 -3.60 -5.38
CA ARG A 269 18.48 -2.21 -5.68
C ARG A 269 18.02 -2.01 -7.12
N GLU A 270 18.55 -2.78 -8.06
CA GLU A 270 18.19 -2.63 -9.48
C GLU A 270 16.75 -3.07 -9.73
N LYS A 271 16.38 -4.26 -9.26
CA LYS A 271 15.00 -4.76 -9.35
C LYS A 271 14.02 -3.85 -8.63
N ALA A 272 14.34 -3.44 -7.40
CA ALA A 272 13.50 -2.52 -6.65
C ALA A 272 13.29 -1.19 -7.38
N SER A 273 14.36 -0.59 -7.92
CA SER A 273 14.27 0.68 -8.65
C SER A 273 13.45 0.56 -9.93
N ASN A 274 13.58 -0.54 -10.67
CA ASN A 274 12.80 -0.77 -11.88
C ASN A 274 11.29 -0.83 -11.59
N SER A 275 10.88 -1.59 -10.59
CA SER A 275 9.48 -1.69 -10.18
C SER A 275 8.92 -0.35 -9.65
N ILE A 276 9.71 0.37 -8.85
CA ILE A 276 9.33 1.70 -8.36
C ILE A 276 9.16 2.69 -9.53
N ALA A 277 10.13 2.76 -10.44
CA ALA A 277 10.09 3.67 -11.59
C ALA A 277 8.87 3.40 -12.48
N LYS A 278 8.58 2.12 -12.73
CA LYS A 278 7.44 1.68 -13.53
C LYS A 278 6.10 2.12 -12.92
N PHE A 279 5.91 1.95 -11.62
CA PHE A 279 4.68 2.35 -10.93
C PHE A 279 4.58 3.86 -10.76
N THR A 280 5.64 4.52 -10.27
CA THR A 280 5.63 5.95 -9.94
C THR A 280 5.74 6.85 -11.18
N LYS A 281 6.06 6.28 -12.36
CA LYS A 281 6.34 7.01 -13.61
C LYS A 281 7.50 8.01 -13.48
N GLN A 282 8.43 7.75 -12.55
CA GLN A 282 9.65 8.54 -12.37
C GLN A 282 10.77 8.02 -13.29
N PRO A 283 11.69 8.87 -13.75
CA PRO A 283 12.88 8.44 -14.46
C PRO A 283 13.70 7.45 -13.62
N ILE A 284 14.10 6.34 -14.21
CA ILE A 284 14.81 5.26 -13.50
C ILE A 284 16.10 5.76 -12.83
N GLU A 285 16.85 6.65 -13.50
CA GLU A 285 18.09 7.18 -12.95
C GLU A 285 17.85 8.01 -11.68
N LEU A 286 16.71 8.70 -11.61
CA LEU A 286 16.32 9.46 -10.43
C LEU A 286 15.97 8.51 -9.26
N VAL A 287 15.25 7.43 -9.55
CA VAL A 287 14.91 6.41 -8.54
C VAL A 287 16.18 5.71 -8.05
N LYS A 288 17.12 5.36 -8.94
CA LYS A 288 18.41 4.76 -8.58
C LYS A 288 19.28 5.69 -7.74
N ALA A 289 19.23 6.99 -7.97
CA ALA A 289 19.98 7.98 -7.20
C ALA A 289 19.39 8.21 -5.79
N THR A 290 18.11 7.89 -5.59
CA THR A 290 17.44 8.08 -4.28
C THR A 290 17.84 6.99 -3.29
N PRO A 291 18.22 7.30 -2.03
CA PRO A 291 18.42 6.29 -1.00
C PRO A 291 17.17 5.41 -0.81
N PRO A 292 17.34 4.07 -0.70
CA PRO A 292 16.20 3.17 -0.64
C PRO A 292 15.46 3.26 0.69
N ASN A 293 14.14 3.22 0.63
CA ASN A 293 13.33 2.95 1.81
C ASN A 293 13.45 1.47 2.17
N ARG A 294 13.53 1.17 3.49
CA ARG A 294 13.55 -0.20 3.99
C ARG A 294 12.14 -0.78 3.97
N SER A 295 11.95 -1.90 3.28
CA SER A 295 10.73 -2.71 3.35
C SER A 295 10.77 -3.62 4.57
N GLU A 296 9.73 -3.52 5.40
CA GLU A 296 9.54 -4.35 6.61
C GLU A 296 8.12 -4.93 6.57
N PRO A 297 7.96 -6.20 6.12
CA PRO A 297 6.65 -6.81 5.96
C PRO A 297 5.99 -7.21 7.28
N ALA A 298 6.78 -7.36 8.36
CA ALA A 298 6.24 -7.59 9.69
C ALA A 298 5.73 -6.28 10.29
N LEU A 299 4.60 -6.35 10.98
CA LEU A 299 4.05 -5.24 11.74
C LEU A 299 3.54 -5.75 13.09
N LYS A 300 4.00 -5.13 14.16
CA LYS A 300 3.57 -5.43 15.52
C LYS A 300 2.73 -4.27 16.07
N PRO A 301 1.72 -4.56 16.90
CA PRO A 301 0.87 -3.53 17.50
C PRO A 301 1.66 -2.41 18.21
N GLU A 302 2.74 -2.76 18.91
CA GLU A 302 3.55 -1.82 19.69
C GLU A 302 4.23 -0.76 18.82
N GLN A 303 4.49 -1.06 17.56
CA GLN A 303 5.13 -0.12 16.62
C GLN A 303 4.22 1.08 16.27
N LEU A 304 2.91 1.02 16.57
CA LEU A 304 1.99 2.14 16.37
C LEU A 304 1.90 3.08 17.59
N ALA A 305 2.45 2.68 18.73
CA ALA A 305 2.31 3.41 20.00
C ALA A 305 2.88 4.84 19.92
N TRP A 306 4.05 5.01 19.31
CA TRP A 306 4.66 6.34 19.17
C TRP A 306 3.79 7.29 18.32
N TRP A 307 3.21 6.80 17.23
CA TRP A 307 2.31 7.62 16.41
C TRP A 307 1.06 8.03 17.16
N ILE A 308 0.48 7.13 17.97
CA ILE A 308 -0.67 7.44 18.82
C ILE A 308 -0.30 8.53 19.83
N GLU A 309 0.87 8.43 20.48
CA GLU A 309 1.37 9.44 21.41
C GLU A 309 1.53 10.81 20.72
N VAL A 310 2.24 10.85 19.59
CA VAL A 310 2.46 12.08 18.83
C VAL A 310 1.15 12.73 18.42
N MET A 311 0.24 11.96 17.84
CA MET A 311 -1.03 12.48 17.33
C MET A 311 -1.95 12.91 18.46
N SER A 312 -1.94 12.21 19.61
CA SER A 312 -2.69 12.61 20.80
C SER A 312 -2.14 13.92 21.38
N SER A 313 -0.82 14.09 21.44
CA SER A 313 -0.19 15.35 21.89
C SER A 313 -0.54 16.54 21.00
N GLN A 314 -0.74 16.29 19.70
CA GLN A 314 -1.18 17.28 18.73
C GLN A 314 -2.71 17.44 18.65
N LYS A 315 -3.46 16.77 19.53
CA LYS A 315 -4.94 16.77 19.57
C LYS A 315 -5.58 16.31 18.25
N MET A 316 -4.94 15.39 17.56
CA MET A 316 -5.41 14.83 16.30
C MET A 316 -6.24 13.55 16.48
N LEU A 317 -6.19 12.93 17.66
CA LEU A 317 -7.01 11.79 18.05
C LEU A 317 -8.00 12.22 19.14
N GLN A 318 -9.22 11.73 19.05
CA GLN A 318 -10.32 12.01 19.99
C GLN A 318 -10.44 10.93 21.05
N SER A 319 -9.99 9.70 20.73
CA SER A 319 -10.09 8.53 21.59
C SER A 319 -8.73 7.93 21.93
N LYS A 320 -8.69 7.09 22.97
CA LYS A 320 -7.51 6.27 23.28
C LYS A 320 -7.57 4.99 22.45
N LEU A 321 -6.75 4.90 21.42
CA LEU A 321 -6.68 3.72 20.57
C LEU A 321 -5.92 2.58 21.24
N ASP A 322 -6.49 1.37 21.15
CA ASP A 322 -5.87 0.12 21.63
C ASP A 322 -5.09 -0.54 20.47
N THR A 323 -3.77 -0.49 20.53
CA THR A 323 -2.90 -1.02 19.48
C THR A 323 -3.14 -2.50 19.18
N SER A 324 -3.56 -3.29 20.18
CA SER A 324 -3.83 -4.73 20.02
C SER A 324 -4.98 -5.04 19.06
N LYS A 325 -5.86 -4.06 18.83
CA LYS A 325 -7.01 -4.15 17.92
C LYS A 325 -6.70 -3.60 16.52
N LEU A 326 -5.60 -2.90 16.36
CA LEU A 326 -5.24 -2.22 15.11
C LEU A 326 -4.52 -3.12 14.11
N VAL A 327 -3.89 -4.19 14.58
CA VAL A 327 -3.10 -5.10 13.75
C VAL A 327 -3.74 -6.49 13.78
N LEU A 328 -3.96 -7.06 12.60
CA LEU A 328 -4.50 -8.40 12.43
C LEU A 328 -3.44 -9.44 12.86
N LYS A 329 -3.84 -10.32 13.76
CA LYS A 329 -2.98 -11.41 14.27
C LYS A 329 -2.66 -12.45 13.21
#